data_4b8e49a78ac1a6b7ab690bcd612ec783
#
_entry.id   4b8e49a78ac1a6b7ab690bcd612ec783
#
_cell.length_a   1.000
_cell.length_b   1.000
_cell.length_c   1.000
_cell.angle_alpha   90.00
_cell.angle_beta   90.00
_cell.angle_gamma   90.00
#
_symmetry.space_group_name_H-M   'P 1'
#
loop_
_entity.id
_entity.type
_entity.pdbx_description
1 polymer ?
#
loop_
_entity_poly.entity_id
_entity_poly.type
_entity_poly.pdbx_seq_one_letter_code
_entity_poly.pdbx_strand_id
1 'polypeptide(L)'
;EEVDLVASALGEQVSVYFANKFSRSFITDVITQMENDGIEECLCLILEPHYSYYSVMGYEKFLESEHIRFQIIKDWYREPSLLHYWADEIRKILDQIGDDSYKVIFSAHSVPVLALDFGDPYIDQIYDNSRLIAEDLGLREEQYTNTWQSESDIGIPWIKPDVLEYLRDEREHPDHYIFVPIVFISEHIEVLFDNDVECKELCQELGVAYHRPPMPNRDPRLIKALLSAIQSHIDGDYSYYQPQLETFDELETPSSTG
;
A
#
# COMPACT_ATOMS: atom_id res chain seq x y z
N GLU A 1 16.60 6.49 4.01
CA GLU A 1 16.20 7.76 4.65
C GLU A 1 15.03 7.55 5.64
N GLU A 2 13.89 6.92 5.25
CA GLU A 2 12.79 6.59 6.17
C GLU A 2 13.29 5.67 7.29
N VAL A 3 14.07 4.67 6.93
CA VAL A 3 14.69 3.72 7.86
C VAL A 3 15.60 4.44 8.89
N ASP A 4 16.37 5.43 8.47
CA ASP A 4 17.23 6.20 9.36
C ASP A 4 16.41 7.01 10.39
N LEU A 5 15.25 7.53 9.96
CA LEU A 5 14.33 8.26 10.84
C LEU A 5 13.67 7.30 11.85
N VAL A 6 13.25 6.13 11.41
CA VAL A 6 12.68 5.10 12.28
C VAL A 6 13.75 4.61 13.28
N ALA A 7 14.97 4.31 12.81
CA ALA A 7 16.08 3.90 13.66
C ALA A 7 16.42 4.94 14.73
N SER A 8 16.49 6.22 14.32
CA SER A 8 16.73 7.32 15.27
C SER A 8 15.64 7.44 16.34
N ALA A 9 14.38 7.18 15.99
CA ALA A 9 13.26 7.26 16.92
C ALA A 9 13.18 6.04 17.86
N LEU A 10 13.57 4.85 17.40
CA LEU A 10 13.62 3.63 18.23
C LEU A 10 14.79 3.62 19.23
N GLY A 11 15.84 4.40 18.96
CA GLY A 11 17.01 4.55 19.83
C GLY A 11 17.99 3.38 19.74
N GLU A 12 19.07 3.46 20.55
CA GLU A 12 20.23 2.56 20.46
C GLU A 12 19.97 1.12 20.95
N GLN A 13 18.84 0.86 21.56
CA GLN A 13 18.48 -0.47 22.09
C GLN A 13 17.92 -1.41 21.02
N VAL A 14 17.60 -0.89 19.85
CA VAL A 14 17.01 -1.63 18.74
C VAL A 14 17.92 -1.52 17.52
N SER A 15 18.37 -2.66 17.02
CA SER A 15 19.11 -2.69 15.73
C SER A 15 18.12 -2.67 14.58
N VAL A 16 18.27 -1.71 13.68
CA VAL A 16 17.39 -1.57 12.51
C VAL A 16 18.17 -1.92 11.25
N TYR A 17 17.61 -2.83 10.46
CA TYR A 17 18.18 -3.28 9.20
C TYR A 17 17.23 -2.94 8.05
N PHE A 18 17.81 -2.61 6.90
CA PHE A 18 17.06 -2.35 5.69
C PHE A 18 17.35 -3.41 4.64
N ALA A 19 16.31 -4.03 4.12
CA ALA A 19 16.42 -5.08 3.11
C ALA A 19 15.50 -4.82 1.93
N ASN A 20 15.90 -5.31 0.76
CA ASN A 20 15.12 -5.25 -0.49
C ASN A 20 14.95 -6.65 -1.09
N LYS A 21 13.81 -6.86 -1.76
CA LYS A 21 13.53 -8.11 -2.48
C LYS A 21 14.29 -8.20 -3.80
N PHE A 22 14.40 -7.09 -4.54
CA PHE A 22 14.87 -7.06 -5.92
C PHE A 22 16.06 -6.11 -6.19
N SER A 23 16.63 -5.50 -5.17
CA SER A 23 17.77 -4.58 -5.31
C SER A 23 18.84 -4.79 -4.24
N ARG A 24 19.94 -4.04 -4.29
CA ARG A 24 21.03 -4.13 -3.30
C ARG A 24 20.48 -4.04 -1.87
N SER A 25 21.18 -4.68 -0.96
CA SER A 25 20.72 -5.08 0.38
C SER A 25 19.64 -6.14 0.27
N PHE A 26 19.94 -7.21 -0.50
CA PHE A 26 19.01 -8.34 -0.61
C PHE A 26 18.69 -8.93 0.77
N ILE A 27 17.45 -9.37 0.95
CA ILE A 27 16.97 -9.94 2.22
C ILE A 27 17.91 -11.01 2.74
N THR A 28 18.37 -11.93 1.89
CA THR A 28 19.29 -13.01 2.26
C THR A 28 20.64 -12.52 2.77
N ASP A 29 21.18 -11.45 2.18
CA ASP A 29 22.46 -10.86 2.60
C ASP A 29 22.29 -10.17 3.97
N VAL A 30 21.15 -9.50 4.17
CA VAL A 30 20.83 -8.81 5.41
C VAL A 30 20.58 -9.83 6.53
N ILE A 31 19.91 -10.95 6.27
CA ILE A 31 19.74 -12.04 7.25
C ILE A 31 21.12 -12.57 7.68
N THR A 32 22.04 -12.81 6.73
CA THR A 32 23.40 -13.25 7.04
C THR A 32 24.15 -12.21 7.92
N GLN A 33 23.96 -10.91 7.65
CA GLN A 33 24.50 -9.86 8.50
C GLN A 33 23.93 -9.91 9.92
N MET A 34 22.61 -10.03 10.04
CA MET A 34 21.91 -10.12 11.34
C MET A 34 22.39 -11.32 12.16
N GLU A 35 22.61 -12.48 11.54
CA GLU A 35 23.18 -13.67 12.19
C GLU A 35 24.60 -13.40 12.71
N ASN A 36 25.43 -12.73 11.91
CA ASN A 36 26.79 -12.34 12.33
C ASN A 36 26.78 -11.32 13.47
N ASP A 37 25.77 -10.46 13.52
CA ASP A 37 25.55 -9.48 14.59
C ASP A 37 24.92 -10.11 15.85
N GLY A 38 24.59 -11.41 15.80
CA GLY A 38 24.03 -12.15 16.93
C GLY A 38 22.55 -11.85 17.23
N ILE A 39 21.80 -11.46 16.21
CA ILE A 39 20.34 -11.23 16.34
C ILE A 39 19.62 -12.57 16.43
N GLU A 40 18.76 -12.73 17.43
CA GLU A 40 17.95 -13.93 17.65
C GLU A 40 16.46 -13.73 17.34
N GLU A 41 15.98 -12.48 17.38
CA GLU A 41 14.58 -12.12 17.09
C GLU A 41 14.53 -10.90 16.17
N CYS A 42 13.65 -10.94 15.19
CA CYS A 42 13.45 -9.84 14.25
C CYS A 42 11.97 -9.59 14.03
N LEU A 43 11.54 -8.33 14.17
CA LEU A 43 10.25 -7.84 13.74
C LEU A 43 10.41 -7.20 12.37
N CYS A 44 9.75 -7.75 11.36
CA CYS A 44 9.77 -7.28 9.99
C CYS A 44 8.57 -6.38 9.73
N LEU A 45 8.82 -5.13 9.35
CA LEU A 45 7.81 -4.21 8.85
C LEU A 45 7.98 -4.08 7.33
N ILE A 46 6.96 -4.51 6.58
CA ILE A 46 6.95 -4.34 5.13
C ILE A 46 6.43 -2.93 4.82
N LEU A 47 7.16 -2.21 3.93
CA LEU A 47 6.80 -0.83 3.56
C LEU A 47 5.67 -0.78 2.52
N GLU A 48 4.73 -1.70 2.64
CA GLU A 48 3.44 -1.76 1.95
C GLU A 48 2.35 -1.78 3.02
N PRO A 49 1.44 -0.77 3.04
CA PRO A 49 0.44 -0.66 4.12
C PRO A 49 -0.60 -1.78 4.12
N HIS A 50 -0.86 -2.38 2.96
CA HIS A 50 -1.89 -3.38 2.76
C HIS A 50 -1.29 -4.76 2.54
N TYR A 51 -1.93 -5.79 3.08
CA TYR A 51 -1.50 -7.16 2.89
C TYR A 51 -2.04 -7.73 1.58
N SER A 52 -1.17 -8.39 0.80
CA SER A 52 -1.57 -9.22 -0.33
C SER A 52 -0.69 -10.45 -0.45
N TYR A 53 -1.26 -11.53 -0.94
CA TYR A 53 -0.53 -12.75 -1.33
C TYR A 53 0.45 -12.49 -2.48
N TYR A 54 0.17 -11.46 -3.29
CA TYR A 54 1.01 -11.09 -4.43
C TYR A 54 2.15 -10.14 -4.06
N SER A 55 2.10 -9.50 -2.90
CA SER A 55 3.13 -8.57 -2.43
C SER A 55 3.75 -9.01 -1.10
N VAL A 56 3.10 -8.74 0.03
CA VAL A 56 3.65 -8.94 1.38
C VAL A 56 3.99 -10.40 1.65
N MET A 57 3.13 -11.36 1.32
CA MET A 57 3.43 -12.79 1.46
C MET A 57 4.69 -13.20 0.68
N GLY A 58 4.99 -12.52 -0.42
CA GLY A 58 6.19 -12.77 -1.21
C GLY A 58 7.49 -12.47 -0.45
N TYR A 59 7.45 -11.65 0.61
CA TYR A 59 8.60 -11.40 1.50
C TYR A 59 8.77 -12.52 2.52
N GLU A 60 7.68 -13.11 3.02
CA GLU A 60 7.71 -14.20 4.01
C GLU A 60 8.59 -15.36 3.56
N LYS A 61 8.58 -15.68 2.26
CA LYS A 61 9.36 -16.77 1.67
C LYS A 61 10.88 -16.59 1.76
N PHE A 62 11.35 -15.38 2.03
CA PHE A 62 12.78 -15.08 2.19
C PHE A 62 13.22 -15.01 3.66
N LEU A 63 12.27 -15.03 4.60
CA LEU A 63 12.55 -14.88 6.03
C LEU A 63 12.81 -16.26 6.68
N GLU A 64 13.90 -16.88 6.27
CA GLU A 64 14.33 -18.19 6.76
C GLU A 64 15.70 -18.08 7.44
N SER A 65 15.81 -18.57 8.68
CA SER A 65 17.07 -18.72 9.43
C SER A 65 16.89 -19.78 10.52
N GLU A 66 17.96 -20.53 10.80
CA GLU A 66 18.00 -21.44 11.95
C GLU A 66 18.26 -20.71 13.28
N HIS A 67 18.67 -19.44 13.21
CA HIS A 67 19.13 -18.64 14.35
C HIS A 67 18.21 -17.49 14.70
N ILE A 68 17.42 -16.99 13.75
CA ILE A 68 16.59 -15.81 13.92
C ILE A 68 15.11 -16.20 13.83
N ARG A 69 14.34 -15.82 14.85
CA ARG A 69 12.88 -15.92 14.83
C ARG A 69 12.30 -14.65 14.22
N PHE A 70 11.64 -14.78 13.10
CA PHE A 70 10.96 -13.66 12.43
C PHE A 70 9.51 -13.52 12.86
N GLN A 71 9.07 -12.28 13.02
CA GLN A 71 7.68 -11.87 13.14
C GLN A 71 7.43 -10.81 12.09
N ILE A 72 6.22 -10.77 11.50
CA ILE A 72 5.90 -9.87 10.40
C ILE A 72 4.69 -9.04 10.74
N ILE A 73 4.81 -7.72 10.60
CA ILE A 73 3.66 -6.81 10.57
C ILE A 73 3.08 -6.90 9.16
N LYS A 74 1.91 -7.54 9.04
CA LYS A 74 1.32 -7.89 7.74
C LYS A 74 0.64 -6.71 7.07
N ASP A 75 -0.04 -5.88 7.85
CA ASP A 75 -0.66 -4.65 7.36
C ASP A 75 -0.63 -3.55 8.44
N TRP A 76 -0.74 -2.30 8.00
CA TRP A 76 -0.76 -1.13 8.87
C TRP A 76 -1.49 0.06 8.22
N TYR A 77 -2.34 -0.20 7.21
CA TYR A 77 -3.08 0.82 6.46
C TYR A 77 -4.07 1.63 7.32
N ARG A 78 -4.49 1.09 8.47
CA ARG A 78 -5.40 1.76 9.43
C ARG A 78 -4.68 2.67 10.42
N GLU A 79 -3.37 2.81 10.34
CA GLU A 79 -2.64 3.69 11.24
C GLU A 79 -3.18 5.13 11.14
N PRO A 80 -3.68 5.71 12.26
CA PRO A 80 -4.37 6.99 12.21
C PRO A 80 -3.53 8.10 11.60
N SER A 81 -2.21 8.08 11.81
CA SER A 81 -1.31 9.09 11.26
C SER A 81 -1.20 9.02 9.75
N LEU A 82 -1.31 7.82 9.15
CA LEU A 82 -1.32 7.65 7.69
C LEU A 82 -2.67 8.09 7.10
N LEU A 83 -3.78 7.72 7.74
CA LEU A 83 -5.12 8.17 7.32
C LEU A 83 -5.22 9.69 7.34
N HIS A 84 -4.79 10.33 8.43
CA HIS A 84 -4.77 11.80 8.55
C HIS A 84 -3.82 12.43 7.53
N TYR A 85 -2.70 11.78 7.17
CA TYR A 85 -1.83 12.28 6.10
C TYR A 85 -2.64 12.45 4.81
N TRP A 86 -3.29 11.38 4.35
CA TRP A 86 -4.05 11.42 3.11
C TRP A 86 -5.22 12.41 3.17
N ALA A 87 -5.98 12.39 4.27
CA ALA A 87 -7.10 13.32 4.45
C ALA A 87 -6.64 14.80 4.41
N ASP A 88 -5.55 15.14 5.09
CA ASP A 88 -5.03 16.51 5.11
C ASP A 88 -4.51 16.95 3.72
N GLU A 89 -3.80 16.08 3.01
CA GLU A 89 -3.28 16.44 1.69
C GLU A 89 -4.41 16.58 0.65
N ILE A 90 -5.43 15.73 0.72
CA ILE A 90 -6.65 15.88 -0.12
C ILE A 90 -7.38 17.17 0.25
N ARG A 91 -7.56 17.47 1.53
CA ARG A 91 -8.25 18.70 2.02
C ARG A 91 -7.58 19.95 1.48
N LYS A 92 -6.25 20.00 1.42
CA LYS A 92 -5.53 21.14 0.80
C LYS A 92 -5.90 21.36 -0.66
N ILE A 93 -6.13 20.28 -1.41
CA ILE A 93 -6.56 20.37 -2.82
C ILE A 93 -8.02 20.86 -2.86
N LEU A 94 -8.90 20.27 -2.03
CA LEU A 94 -10.30 20.68 -1.95
C LEU A 94 -10.46 22.17 -1.58
N ASP A 95 -9.65 22.67 -0.65
CA ASP A 95 -9.62 24.10 -0.27
C ASP A 95 -9.20 25.01 -1.43
N GLN A 96 -8.38 24.51 -2.37
CA GLN A 96 -7.93 25.28 -3.54
C GLN A 96 -8.97 25.32 -4.65
N ILE A 97 -9.69 24.21 -4.87
CA ILE A 97 -10.70 24.13 -5.94
C ILE A 97 -12.06 24.74 -5.52
N GLY A 98 -12.31 24.89 -4.22
CA GLY A 98 -13.50 25.55 -3.70
C GLY A 98 -14.79 24.81 -4.01
N ASP A 99 -15.75 25.50 -4.64
CA ASP A 99 -17.08 24.95 -4.93
C ASP A 99 -17.17 24.18 -6.27
N ASP A 100 -16.08 24.05 -7.00
CA ASP A 100 -16.06 23.31 -8.26
C ASP A 100 -16.33 21.82 -8.04
N SER A 101 -16.93 21.16 -9.04
CA SER A 101 -17.23 19.74 -8.95
C SER A 101 -15.96 18.89 -8.98
N TYR A 102 -15.91 17.84 -8.14
CA TYR A 102 -14.74 16.97 -8.06
C TYR A 102 -15.09 15.51 -7.79
N LYS A 103 -14.15 14.63 -8.09
CA LYS A 103 -14.17 13.23 -7.67
C LYS A 103 -12.79 12.78 -7.22
N VAL A 104 -12.74 12.14 -6.05
CA VAL A 104 -11.53 11.52 -5.51
C VAL A 104 -11.43 10.11 -6.05
N ILE A 105 -10.32 9.78 -6.70
CA ILE A 105 -10.01 8.46 -7.25
C ILE A 105 -8.96 7.80 -6.35
N PHE A 106 -9.40 6.92 -5.47
CA PHE A 106 -8.47 6.08 -4.72
C PHE A 106 -7.99 4.95 -5.62
N SER A 107 -6.70 4.90 -5.92
CA SER A 107 -6.14 3.87 -6.79
C SER A 107 -5.16 2.96 -6.05
N ALA A 108 -5.06 1.73 -6.54
CA ALA A 108 -4.13 0.73 -6.06
C ALA A 108 -3.62 -0.14 -7.21
N HIS A 109 -2.46 -0.76 -7.03
CA HIS A 109 -1.98 -1.75 -8.00
C HIS A 109 -2.98 -2.89 -8.12
N SER A 110 -3.40 -3.23 -9.34
CA SER A 110 -4.31 -4.35 -9.56
C SER A 110 -3.63 -5.67 -9.20
N VAL A 111 -4.44 -6.67 -8.90
CA VAL A 111 -4.01 -8.04 -8.67
C VAL A 111 -4.86 -8.99 -9.53
N PRO A 112 -4.38 -10.21 -9.83
CA PRO A 112 -5.19 -11.21 -10.53
C PRO A 112 -6.50 -11.49 -9.79
N VAL A 113 -7.60 -11.65 -10.54
CA VAL A 113 -8.92 -12.02 -9.98
C VAL A 113 -8.85 -13.28 -9.11
N LEU A 114 -7.92 -14.17 -9.43
CA LEU A 114 -7.65 -15.38 -8.64
C LEU A 114 -7.35 -15.09 -7.15
N ALA A 115 -6.87 -13.89 -6.81
CA ALA A 115 -6.68 -13.46 -5.43
C ALA A 115 -7.96 -13.61 -4.59
N LEU A 116 -9.12 -13.32 -5.18
CA LEU A 116 -10.43 -13.45 -4.52
C LEU A 116 -10.74 -14.90 -4.14
N ASP A 117 -10.38 -15.85 -4.99
CA ASP A 117 -10.66 -17.28 -4.78
C ASP A 117 -9.86 -17.83 -3.60
N PHE A 118 -8.72 -17.22 -3.29
CA PHE A 118 -7.85 -17.60 -2.16
C PHE A 118 -8.09 -16.78 -0.89
N GLY A 119 -9.07 -15.87 -0.90
CA GLY A 119 -9.38 -15.04 0.27
C GLY A 119 -8.29 -14.00 0.58
N ASP A 120 -7.60 -13.48 -0.44
CA ASP A 120 -6.66 -12.37 -0.27
C ASP A 120 -7.40 -11.13 0.27
N PRO A 121 -7.02 -10.58 1.44
CA PRO A 121 -7.74 -9.46 2.04
C PRO A 121 -7.47 -8.12 1.36
N TYR A 122 -6.58 -8.06 0.38
CA TYR A 122 -6.08 -6.82 -0.23
C TYR A 122 -7.19 -5.88 -0.68
N ILE A 123 -8.15 -6.42 -1.43
CA ILE A 123 -9.24 -5.63 -2.00
C ILE A 123 -10.12 -5.04 -0.89
N ASP A 124 -10.47 -5.84 0.11
CA ASP A 124 -11.27 -5.39 1.24
C ASP A 124 -10.52 -4.33 2.05
N GLN A 125 -9.18 -4.48 2.21
CA GLN A 125 -8.35 -3.49 2.88
C GLN A 125 -8.28 -2.17 2.10
N ILE A 126 -8.20 -2.20 0.77
CA ILE A 126 -8.21 -1.00 -0.08
C ILE A 126 -9.56 -0.26 0.04
N TYR A 127 -10.68 -0.98 -0.03
CA TYR A 127 -12.01 -0.38 0.15
C TYR A 127 -12.21 0.19 1.56
N ASP A 128 -11.74 -0.48 2.59
CA ASP A 128 -11.81 0.02 3.97
C ASP A 128 -10.92 1.26 4.17
N ASN A 129 -9.71 1.24 3.61
CA ASN A 129 -8.79 2.39 3.70
C ASN A 129 -9.38 3.64 3.04
N SER A 130 -9.89 3.51 1.80
CA SER A 130 -10.54 4.62 1.10
C SER A 130 -11.79 5.13 1.83
N ARG A 131 -12.60 4.24 2.39
CA ARG A 131 -13.76 4.59 3.21
C ARG A 131 -13.36 5.38 4.45
N LEU A 132 -12.32 4.95 5.19
CA LEU A 132 -11.83 5.66 6.38
C LEU A 132 -11.32 7.07 6.05
N ILE A 133 -10.60 7.24 4.95
CA ILE A 133 -10.14 8.55 4.48
C ILE A 133 -11.33 9.41 4.06
N ALA A 134 -12.29 8.84 3.32
CA ALA A 134 -13.50 9.54 2.88
C ALA A 134 -14.37 10.01 4.07
N GLU A 135 -14.48 9.20 5.12
CA GLU A 135 -15.19 9.55 6.37
C GLU A 135 -14.51 10.73 7.10
N ASP A 136 -13.18 10.74 7.21
CA ASP A 136 -12.43 11.87 7.81
C ASP A 136 -12.64 13.17 7.01
N LEU A 137 -12.75 13.07 5.70
CA LEU A 137 -13.02 14.21 4.81
C LEU A 137 -14.50 14.60 4.76
N GLY A 138 -15.41 13.77 5.25
CA GLY A 138 -16.86 13.99 5.13
C GLY A 138 -17.37 13.87 3.70
N LEU A 139 -16.70 13.05 2.84
CA LEU A 139 -17.11 12.83 1.47
C LEU A 139 -18.38 11.97 1.39
N ARG A 140 -19.28 12.32 0.46
CA ARG A 140 -20.42 11.48 0.10
C ARG A 140 -19.97 10.37 -0.84
N GLU A 141 -20.72 9.29 -0.90
CA GLU A 141 -20.41 8.08 -1.68
C GLU A 141 -20.18 8.37 -3.18
N GLU A 142 -20.92 9.33 -3.75
CA GLU A 142 -20.74 9.74 -5.13
C GLU A 142 -19.49 10.59 -5.40
N GLN A 143 -18.83 11.11 -4.37
CA GLN A 143 -17.65 11.99 -4.49
C GLN A 143 -16.32 11.24 -4.53
N TYR A 144 -16.32 9.93 -4.31
CA TYR A 144 -15.11 9.12 -4.44
C TYR A 144 -15.39 7.77 -5.08
N THR A 145 -14.34 7.11 -5.53
CA THR A 145 -14.39 5.75 -6.04
C THR A 145 -13.04 5.06 -5.88
N ASN A 146 -13.03 3.73 -6.01
CA ASN A 146 -11.81 2.93 -6.06
C ASN A 146 -11.58 2.44 -7.49
N THR A 147 -10.34 2.53 -7.93
CA THR A 147 -9.89 2.04 -9.24
C THR A 147 -8.57 1.30 -9.11
N TRP A 148 -8.20 0.60 -10.17
CA TRP A 148 -6.99 -0.21 -10.19
C TRP A 148 -6.06 0.27 -11.30
N GLN A 149 -4.75 0.10 -11.10
CA GLN A 149 -3.72 0.50 -12.07
C GLN A 149 -2.68 -0.61 -12.26
N SER A 150 -1.79 -0.45 -13.23
CA SER A 150 -0.61 -1.30 -13.43
C SER A 150 -0.91 -2.78 -13.71
N GLU A 151 -2.06 -3.10 -14.35
CA GLU A 151 -2.32 -4.47 -14.76
C GLU A 151 -1.28 -4.95 -15.79
N SER A 152 -0.90 -6.22 -15.72
CA SER A 152 0.05 -6.82 -16.66
C SER A 152 -0.66 -7.69 -17.68
N ASP A 153 -0.30 -7.57 -18.96
CA ASP A 153 -0.83 -8.43 -20.03
C ASP A 153 -0.13 -9.82 -20.01
N ILE A 154 -0.53 -10.63 -19.03
CA ILE A 154 -0.03 -12.02 -18.88
C ILE A 154 -1.10 -13.08 -19.16
N GLY A 155 -2.20 -12.67 -19.79
CA GLY A 155 -3.26 -13.56 -20.23
C GLY A 155 -4.18 -14.10 -19.11
N ILE A 156 -4.19 -13.48 -17.93
CA ILE A 156 -5.11 -13.78 -16.83
C ILE A 156 -5.93 -12.52 -16.48
N PRO A 157 -7.18 -12.67 -15.99
CA PRO A 157 -7.98 -11.52 -15.61
C PRO A 157 -7.46 -10.85 -14.35
N TRP A 158 -7.51 -9.51 -14.34
CA TRP A 158 -7.13 -8.63 -13.24
C TRP A 158 -8.35 -7.93 -12.67
N ILE A 159 -8.23 -7.45 -11.43
CA ILE A 159 -9.30 -6.71 -10.77
C ILE A 159 -9.58 -5.39 -11.50
N LYS A 160 -10.85 -5.06 -11.65
CA LYS A 160 -11.37 -3.90 -12.38
C LYS A 160 -12.24 -3.00 -11.48
N PRO A 161 -12.55 -1.75 -11.91
CA PRO A 161 -12.15 -1.15 -13.18
C PRO A 161 -10.71 -0.66 -13.18
N ASP A 162 -10.01 -0.76 -14.31
CA ASP A 162 -8.78 -0.01 -14.55
C ASP A 162 -9.06 1.50 -14.51
N VAL A 163 -8.13 2.29 -13.99
CA VAL A 163 -8.33 3.73 -13.79
C VAL A 163 -8.58 4.48 -15.11
N LEU A 164 -7.87 4.13 -16.17
CA LEU A 164 -8.05 4.79 -17.48
C LEU A 164 -9.34 4.33 -18.17
N GLU A 165 -9.71 3.06 -18.02
CA GLU A 165 -11.00 2.55 -18.49
C GLU A 165 -12.15 3.25 -17.75
N TYR A 166 -12.06 3.33 -16.42
CA TYR A 166 -13.05 4.03 -15.60
C TYR A 166 -13.30 5.47 -16.09
N LEU A 167 -12.21 6.25 -16.29
CA LEU A 167 -12.33 7.62 -16.75
C LEU A 167 -12.97 7.73 -18.15
N ARG A 168 -12.66 6.82 -19.08
CA ARG A 168 -13.24 6.82 -20.42
C ARG A 168 -14.72 6.43 -20.45
N ASP A 169 -15.14 5.59 -19.53
CA ASP A 169 -16.51 5.07 -19.46
C ASP A 169 -17.49 6.01 -18.74
N GLU A 170 -16.97 6.98 -17.94
CA GLU A 170 -17.80 8.01 -17.31
C GLU A 170 -18.47 8.88 -18.37
N ARG A 171 -19.80 9.08 -18.23
CA ARG A 171 -20.59 9.88 -19.18
C ARG A 171 -20.48 11.38 -18.92
N GLU A 172 -20.31 11.74 -17.66
CA GLU A 172 -20.22 13.12 -17.19
C GLU A 172 -19.00 13.21 -16.27
N HIS A 173 -18.08 14.11 -16.58
CA HIS A 173 -16.88 14.33 -15.81
C HIS A 173 -17.06 15.51 -14.86
N PRO A 174 -16.51 15.46 -13.66
CA PRO A 174 -16.41 16.64 -12.79
C PRO A 174 -15.36 17.62 -13.37
N ASP A 175 -15.29 18.82 -12.81
CA ASP A 175 -14.26 19.78 -13.15
C ASP A 175 -12.86 19.31 -12.75
N HIS A 176 -12.78 18.51 -11.65
CA HIS A 176 -11.52 18.06 -11.05
C HIS A 176 -11.54 16.58 -10.72
N TYR A 177 -10.49 15.84 -11.10
CA TYR A 177 -10.15 14.54 -10.55
C TYR A 177 -8.95 14.64 -9.59
N ILE A 178 -9.05 13.99 -8.44
CA ILE A 178 -8.00 13.93 -7.42
C ILE A 178 -7.57 12.47 -7.27
N PHE A 179 -6.41 12.11 -7.81
CA PHE A 179 -5.88 10.74 -7.79
C PHE A 179 -5.09 10.50 -6.52
N VAL A 180 -5.41 9.44 -5.78
CA VAL A 180 -4.79 9.11 -4.51
C VAL A 180 -4.34 7.65 -4.54
N PRO A 181 -3.08 7.35 -4.90
CA PRO A 181 -2.56 5.98 -4.97
C PRO A 181 -2.22 5.45 -3.57
N ILE A 182 -3.26 5.08 -2.80
CA ILE A 182 -3.20 4.81 -1.35
C ILE A 182 -2.37 3.60 -0.95
N VAL A 183 -2.07 2.72 -1.88
CA VAL A 183 -1.25 1.51 -1.62
C VAL A 183 0.24 1.84 -1.49
N PHE A 184 0.67 2.96 -2.02
CA PHE A 184 2.05 3.38 -2.04
C PHE A 184 2.35 4.43 -0.96
N ILE A 185 3.60 4.51 -0.52
CA ILE A 185 4.04 5.46 0.51
C ILE A 185 5.16 6.39 0.05
N SER A 186 5.71 6.15 -1.14
CA SER A 186 6.80 6.95 -1.69
C SER A 186 6.65 7.16 -3.19
N GLU A 187 7.26 8.22 -3.70
CA GLU A 187 7.37 8.44 -5.14
C GLU A 187 8.24 7.36 -5.78
N HIS A 188 7.73 6.70 -6.80
CA HIS A 188 8.45 5.73 -7.62
C HIS A 188 7.85 5.70 -9.03
N ILE A 189 8.45 4.91 -9.92
CA ILE A 189 8.12 4.93 -11.34
C ILE A 189 6.64 4.63 -11.62
N GLU A 190 6.01 3.70 -10.91
CA GLU A 190 4.61 3.35 -11.12
C GLU A 190 3.69 4.52 -10.74
N VAL A 191 3.92 5.19 -9.58
CA VAL A 191 3.15 6.38 -9.20
C VAL A 191 3.33 7.49 -10.22
N LEU A 192 4.58 7.78 -10.62
CA LEU A 192 4.89 8.88 -11.53
C LEU A 192 4.38 8.61 -12.94
N PHE A 193 4.49 7.38 -13.43
CA PHE A 193 4.07 7.05 -14.78
C PHE A 193 2.55 6.89 -14.87
N ASP A 194 1.96 6.00 -14.08
CA ASP A 194 0.53 5.70 -14.18
C ASP A 194 -0.35 6.91 -13.81
N ASN A 195 0.07 7.72 -12.81
CA ASN A 195 -0.72 8.87 -12.40
C ASN A 195 -0.28 10.17 -13.09
N ASP A 196 1.01 10.58 -12.97
CA ASP A 196 1.45 11.91 -13.42
C ASP A 196 1.68 11.99 -14.93
N VAL A 197 1.72 10.84 -15.63
CA VAL A 197 1.75 10.78 -17.09
C VAL A 197 0.39 10.32 -17.62
N GLU A 198 0.02 9.04 -17.48
CA GLU A 198 -1.14 8.47 -18.16
C GLU A 198 -2.48 9.07 -17.70
N CYS A 199 -2.76 9.10 -16.39
CA CYS A 199 -4.00 9.70 -15.88
C CYS A 199 -4.06 11.19 -16.17
N LYS A 200 -2.94 11.90 -16.06
CA LYS A 200 -2.87 13.33 -16.33
C LYS A 200 -3.09 13.65 -17.81
N GLU A 201 -2.49 12.89 -18.74
CA GLU A 201 -2.71 13.05 -20.18
C GLU A 201 -4.17 12.79 -20.52
N LEU A 202 -4.78 11.74 -19.99
CA LEU A 202 -6.20 11.45 -20.20
C LEU A 202 -7.10 12.56 -19.64
N CYS A 203 -6.82 13.11 -18.46
CA CYS A 203 -7.56 14.27 -17.95
C CYS A 203 -7.47 15.47 -18.90
N GLN A 204 -6.30 15.73 -19.51
CA GLN A 204 -6.14 16.79 -20.53
C GLN A 204 -6.99 16.52 -21.76
N GLU A 205 -7.05 15.29 -22.26
CA GLU A 205 -7.90 14.88 -23.38
C GLU A 205 -9.39 15.07 -23.08
N LEU A 206 -9.80 14.77 -21.85
CA LEU A 206 -11.18 14.92 -21.37
C LEU A 206 -11.55 16.37 -21.02
N GLY A 207 -10.57 17.28 -20.96
CA GLY A 207 -10.79 18.69 -20.61
C GLY A 207 -11.08 18.94 -19.13
N VAL A 208 -10.60 18.06 -18.24
CA VAL A 208 -10.76 18.13 -16.78
C VAL A 208 -9.44 18.40 -16.08
N ALA A 209 -9.49 18.98 -14.89
CA ALA A 209 -8.28 19.23 -14.11
C ALA A 209 -7.79 17.97 -13.39
N TYR A 210 -6.48 17.74 -13.47
CA TYR A 210 -5.78 16.66 -12.76
C TYR A 210 -5.15 17.17 -11.48
N HIS A 211 -5.34 16.45 -10.38
CA HIS A 211 -4.66 16.66 -9.11
C HIS A 211 -4.18 15.34 -8.53
N ARG A 212 -3.05 15.38 -7.84
CA ARG A 212 -2.55 14.29 -7.01
C ARG A 212 -1.86 14.88 -5.78
N PRO A 213 -2.22 14.46 -4.55
CA PRO A 213 -1.44 14.83 -3.38
C PRO A 213 -0.02 14.23 -3.48
N PRO A 214 1.01 14.85 -2.88
CA PRO A 214 2.33 14.24 -2.82
C PRO A 214 2.25 12.90 -2.11
N MET A 215 3.21 12.01 -2.40
CA MET A 215 3.35 10.78 -1.63
C MET A 215 3.92 11.07 -0.23
N PRO A 216 3.61 10.24 0.78
CA PRO A 216 4.11 10.44 2.14
C PRO A 216 5.61 10.62 2.24
N ASN A 217 6.40 9.79 1.54
CA ASN A 217 7.87 9.87 1.54
C ASN A 217 8.46 9.93 2.97
N ARG A 218 8.94 11.09 3.39
CA ARG A 218 9.56 11.34 4.72
C ARG A 218 8.68 12.19 5.63
N ASP A 219 7.40 12.31 5.34
CA ASP A 219 6.50 13.07 6.20
C ASP A 219 6.52 12.48 7.63
N PRO A 220 6.62 13.31 8.67
CA PRO A 220 6.62 12.84 10.05
C PRO A 220 5.40 11.98 10.43
N ARG A 221 4.27 12.15 9.75
CA ARG A 221 3.05 11.34 9.96
C ARG A 221 3.24 9.91 9.47
N LEU A 222 3.99 9.68 8.36
CA LEU A 222 4.37 8.33 7.92
C LEU A 222 5.28 7.68 8.97
N ILE A 223 6.33 8.38 9.41
CA ILE A 223 7.25 7.83 10.42
C ILE A 223 6.50 7.48 11.71
N LYS A 224 5.55 8.33 12.13
CA LYS A 224 4.69 8.06 13.28
C LYS A 224 3.82 6.81 13.06
N ALA A 225 3.27 6.61 11.86
CA ALA A 225 2.48 5.43 11.53
C ALA A 225 3.33 4.13 11.63
N LEU A 226 4.55 4.15 11.07
CA LEU A 226 5.48 3.02 11.16
C LEU A 226 5.84 2.69 12.60
N LEU A 227 6.16 3.68 13.41
CA LEU A 227 6.47 3.49 14.84
C LEU A 227 5.26 2.99 15.63
N SER A 228 4.07 3.48 15.34
CA SER A 228 2.81 3.01 15.96
C SER A 228 2.54 1.56 15.62
N ALA A 229 2.69 1.16 14.36
CA ALA A 229 2.52 -0.23 13.93
C ALA A 229 3.53 -1.17 14.63
N ILE A 230 4.79 -0.75 14.78
CA ILE A 230 5.82 -1.50 15.52
C ILE A 230 5.40 -1.64 17.00
N GLN A 231 5.00 -0.55 17.64
CA GLN A 231 4.64 -0.53 19.04
C GLN A 231 3.40 -1.41 19.32
N SER A 232 2.36 -1.27 18.50
CA SER A 232 1.14 -2.08 18.60
C SER A 232 1.44 -3.57 18.49
N HIS A 233 2.37 -3.94 17.61
CA HIS A 233 2.79 -5.33 17.46
C HIS A 233 3.53 -5.83 18.71
N ILE A 234 4.44 -5.03 19.26
CA ILE A 234 5.20 -5.38 20.49
C ILE A 234 4.25 -5.54 21.69
N ASP A 235 3.26 -4.65 21.82
CA ASP A 235 2.28 -4.66 22.91
C ASP A 235 1.23 -5.77 22.76
N GLY A 236 1.20 -6.46 21.62
CA GLY A 236 0.20 -7.47 21.30
C GLY A 236 -1.19 -6.87 21.03
N ASP A 237 -1.27 -5.59 20.76
CA ASP A 237 -2.50 -4.89 20.40
C ASP A 237 -2.78 -5.03 18.91
N TYR A 238 -3.37 -6.15 18.51
CA TYR A 238 -3.82 -6.43 17.15
C TYR A 238 -5.25 -5.94 16.90
N SER A 239 -5.62 -4.78 17.43
CA SER A 239 -6.99 -4.26 17.38
C SER A 239 -7.53 -4.02 15.96
N TYR A 240 -6.64 -4.02 14.96
CA TYR A 240 -7.06 -3.90 13.58
C TYR A 240 -6.95 -5.16 12.83
N TYR A 241 -7.52 -6.06 12.68
CA TYR A 241 -7.50 -7.15 11.72
C TYR A 241 -6.48 -8.26 11.99
N GLN A 242 -7.03 -9.41 12.37
CA GLN A 242 -6.37 -10.71 12.19
C GLN A 242 -7.00 -11.36 10.96
N PRO A 243 -6.29 -11.53 9.83
CA PRO A 243 -6.77 -12.42 8.79
C PRO A 243 -6.93 -13.81 9.39
N GLN A 244 -8.08 -14.44 9.20
CA GLN A 244 -8.24 -15.85 9.47
C GLN A 244 -7.41 -16.61 8.43
N LEU A 245 -6.13 -16.78 8.70
CA LEU A 245 -5.26 -17.66 7.94
C LEU A 245 -5.65 -19.09 8.29
N GLU A 246 -6.55 -19.67 7.53
CA GLU A 246 -6.56 -21.12 7.38
C GLU A 246 -5.24 -21.49 6.70
N THR A 247 -4.56 -22.44 7.28
CA THR A 247 -3.19 -22.85 6.99
C THR A 247 -2.96 -23.12 5.50
N PHE A 248 -1.96 -22.45 4.91
CA PHE A 248 -1.53 -22.54 3.52
C PHE A 248 -0.91 -23.88 3.09
N ASP A 249 -0.98 -24.93 3.91
CA ASP A 249 -0.42 -26.25 3.60
C ASP A 249 -1.11 -26.98 2.42
N GLU A 250 -2.17 -26.42 1.84
CA GLU A 250 -2.92 -27.05 0.73
C GLU A 250 -2.72 -26.41 -0.65
N LEU A 251 -1.88 -25.37 -0.78
CA LEU A 251 -1.64 -24.68 -2.07
C LEU A 251 -0.38 -25.15 -2.83
N GLU A 252 0.13 -26.32 -2.55
CA GLU A 252 1.17 -26.93 -3.38
C GLU A 252 0.56 -27.48 -4.68
N THR A 253 0.90 -26.75 -5.77
CA THR A 253 0.98 -27.13 -7.18
C THR A 253 -0.12 -28.03 -7.77
N PRO A 254 -0.73 -27.63 -8.90
CA PRO A 254 -1.41 -28.59 -9.76
C PRO A 254 -0.36 -29.57 -10.27
N SER A 255 -0.52 -30.84 -9.89
CA SER A 255 0.28 -31.94 -10.36
C SER A 255 0.34 -31.94 -11.90
N SER A 256 1.55 -31.81 -12.42
CA SER A 256 1.86 -32.14 -13.80
C SER A 256 1.58 -33.63 -14.03
N THR A 257 0.38 -33.96 -14.44
CA THR A 257 0.09 -35.29 -15.00
C THR A 257 -0.80 -35.14 -16.22
N GLY A 258 -0.22 -35.55 -17.37
CA GLY A 258 -0.92 -35.85 -18.60
C GLY A 258 -0.42 -35.11 -19.81
#